data_779402d4adc8981f03ec486dbc4bfe56
#
_entry.id   779402d4adc8981f03ec486dbc4bfe56
#
_cell.length_a   1.000
_cell.length_b   1.000
_cell.length_c   1.000
_cell.angle_alpha   90.00
_cell.angle_beta   90.00
_cell.angle_gamma   90.00
#
_symmetry.space_group_name_H-M   'P 1'
#
loop_
_entity.id
_entity.type
_entity.pdbx_description
1 polymer ?
#
loop_
_entity_poly.entity_id
_entity_poly.type
_entity_poly.pdbx_seq_one_letter_code
_entity_poly.pdbx_strand_id
1 'polypeptide(L)' 'MTVNGYTYKVGDLFTTLKSKKTGVIKEIIPNASGSVRVLLEMPTKETRWTTVTDASLA' A
#
# COMPACT_ATOMS: atom_id res chain seq x y z
N MET A 1 3.21 -7.96 1.46
CA MET A 1 3.97 -6.93 0.73
C MET A 1 5.12 -6.42 1.59
N THR A 2 6.30 -6.40 1.05
CA THR A 2 7.49 -5.90 1.78
C THR A 2 8.02 -4.65 1.07
N VAL A 3 8.19 -3.56 1.84
CA VAL A 3 8.70 -2.29 1.32
C VAL A 3 9.80 -1.81 2.29
N ASN A 4 11.01 -1.59 1.76
CA ASN A 4 12.16 -1.12 2.56
C ASN A 4 12.40 -1.95 3.83
N GLY A 5 12.22 -3.25 3.74
CA GLY A 5 12.43 -4.16 4.88
C GLY A 5 11.25 -4.27 5.84
N TYR A 6 10.19 -3.52 5.63
CA TYR A 6 8.95 -3.63 6.42
C TYR A 6 7.92 -4.47 5.69
N THR A 7 7.30 -5.38 6.40
CA THR A 7 6.23 -6.23 5.84
C THR A 7 4.87 -5.65 6.19
N TYR A 8 4.04 -5.47 5.17
CA TYR A 8 2.67 -4.96 5.31
C TYR A 8 1.68 -6.00 4.82
N LYS A 9 0.51 -6.04 5.44
CA LYS A 9 -0.58 -6.93 5.04
C LYS A 9 -1.91 -6.17 5.17
N VAL A 10 -2.97 -6.75 4.65
CA VAL A 10 -4.32 -6.18 4.78
C VAL A 10 -4.64 -5.97 6.26
N GLY A 11 -5.11 -4.78 6.60
CA GLY A 11 -5.38 -4.39 7.97
C GLY A 11 -4.28 -3.54 8.61
N ASP A 12 -3.09 -3.48 8.00
CA ASP A 12 -2.00 -2.68 8.53
C ASP A 12 -2.11 -1.22 8.07
N LEU A 13 -1.46 -0.33 8.82
CA LEU A 13 -1.35 1.07 8.43
C LEU A 13 -0.21 1.23 7.44
N PHE A 14 -0.43 2.06 6.44
CA PHE A 14 0.59 2.37 5.45
C PHE A 14 0.56 3.85 5.12
N THR A 15 1.73 4.46 5.02
CA THR A 15 1.88 5.87 4.68
C THR A 15 2.46 5.99 3.27
N THR A 16 1.78 6.74 2.41
CA THR A 16 2.25 6.95 1.05
C THR A 16 3.50 7.84 1.04
N LEU A 17 4.42 7.58 0.10
CA LEU A 17 5.69 8.30 0.05
C LEU A 17 5.54 9.72 -0.49
N LYS A 18 4.69 9.93 -1.48
CA LYS A 18 4.55 11.24 -2.13
C LYS A 18 3.67 12.19 -1.35
N SER A 19 2.48 11.76 -0.98
CA SER A 19 1.51 12.62 -0.31
C SER A 19 1.57 12.51 1.21
N LYS A 20 2.32 11.55 1.74
CA LYS A 20 2.46 11.26 3.16
C LYS A 20 1.11 11.09 3.86
N LYS A 21 0.19 10.42 3.17
CA LYS A 21 -1.13 10.10 3.72
C LYS A 21 -1.09 8.71 4.32
N THR A 22 -1.61 8.57 5.52
CA THR A 22 -1.68 7.28 6.22
C THR A 22 -3.08 6.72 6.13
N GLY A 23 -3.20 5.45 5.77
CA GLY A 23 -4.47 4.75 5.71
C GLY A 23 -4.32 3.28 6.04
N VAL A 24 -5.44 2.60 6.20
CA VAL A 24 -5.48 1.15 6.46
C VAL A 24 -5.50 0.43 5.12
N ILE A 25 -4.62 -0.56 4.97
CA ILE A 25 -4.57 -1.36 3.74
C ILE A 25 -5.81 -2.25 3.67
N LYS A 26 -6.59 -2.10 2.60
CA LYS A 26 -7.79 -2.91 2.34
C LYS A 26 -7.55 -4.00 1.31
N GLU A 27 -6.71 -3.73 0.31
CA GLU A 27 -6.36 -4.70 -0.72
C GLU A 27 -4.92 -4.48 -1.17
N ILE A 28 -4.28 -5.57 -1.58
CA ILE A 28 -2.93 -5.55 -2.15
C ILE A 28 -3.00 -6.37 -3.44
N ILE A 29 -2.76 -5.70 -4.57
CA ILE A 29 -2.85 -6.32 -5.89
C ILE A 29 -1.50 -6.20 -6.60
N PRO A 30 -0.82 -7.32 -6.88
CA PRO A 30 0.44 -7.29 -7.62
C PRO A 30 0.20 -6.92 -9.09
N ASN A 31 1.06 -6.08 -9.64
CA ASN A 31 1.08 -5.75 -11.06
C ASN A 31 2.11 -6.60 -11.79
N ALA A 32 1.88 -6.81 -13.09
CA ALA A 32 2.82 -7.57 -13.92
C ALA A 32 4.17 -6.88 -14.07
N SER A 33 4.24 -5.57 -13.85
CA SER A 33 5.46 -4.78 -14.00
C SER A 33 6.37 -4.80 -12.76
N GLY A 34 6.01 -5.57 -11.73
CA GLY A 34 6.80 -5.63 -10.49
C GLY A 34 6.42 -4.59 -9.44
N SER A 35 5.47 -3.73 -9.73
CA SER A 35 4.91 -2.83 -8.73
C SER A 35 3.69 -3.47 -8.07
N VAL A 36 3.21 -2.86 -6.98
CA VAL A 36 2.06 -3.36 -6.24
C VAL A 36 1.05 -2.21 -6.08
N ARG A 37 -0.21 -2.49 -6.40
CA ARG A 37 -1.29 -1.54 -6.13
C ARG A 37 -1.88 -1.84 -4.76
N VAL A 38 -2.05 -0.81 -3.98
CA VAL A 38 -2.58 -0.91 -2.62
C VAL A 38 -3.79 -0.02 -2.49
N LEU A 39 -4.89 -0.58 -2.00
CA LEU A 39 -6.08 0.20 -1.67
C LEU A 39 -6.00 0.59 -0.21
N LEU A 40 -6.03 1.90 0.05
CA LEU A 40 -5.99 2.45 1.39
C LEU A 40 -7.32 3.08 1.76
N GLU A 41 -7.78 2.82 2.98
CA GLU A 41 -8.92 3.52 3.56
C GLU A 41 -8.41 4.56 4.54
N MET A 42 -8.70 5.82 4.26
CA MET A 42 -8.27 6.93 5.10
C MET A 42 -9.16 7.08 6.33
N PRO A 43 -8.72 7.80 7.38
CA PRO A 43 -9.57 8.03 8.57
C PRO A 43 -10.91 8.70 8.26
N THR A 44 -11.00 9.40 7.13
CA THR A 44 -12.25 10.03 6.67
C THR A 44 -13.16 9.06 5.93
N LYS A 45 -12.81 7.76 5.89
CA LYS A 45 -13.50 6.68 5.16
C LYS A 45 -13.38 6.80 3.64
N GLU A 46 -12.54 7.67 3.14
CA GLU A 46 -12.19 7.70 1.72
C GLU A 46 -11.26 6.55 1.40
N THR A 47 -11.46 5.94 0.23
CA THR A 47 -10.54 4.92 -0.26
C THR A 47 -9.70 5.50 -1.40
N ARG A 48 -8.43 5.13 -1.44
CA ARG A 48 -7.51 5.59 -2.49
C ARG A 48 -6.61 4.45 -2.93
N TRP A 49 -6.39 4.37 -4.23
CA TRP A 49 -5.39 3.45 -4.77
C TRP A 49 -4.04 4.15 -4.84
N THR A 50 -3.02 3.45 -4.41
CA THR A 50 -1.64 3.91 -4.56
C THR A 50 -0.81 2.80 -5.19
N THR A 51 0.23 3.18 -5.94
CA THR A 51 1.14 2.22 -6.56
C THR A 51 2.48 2.30 -5.83
N VAL A 52 2.95 1.15 -5.37
CA VAL A 52 4.25 1.03 -4.69
C VAL A 52 5.21 0.33 -5.64
N THR A 53 6.26 1.04 -6.07
CA THR A 53 7.19 0.53 -7.07
C THR A 53 8.31 -0.31 -6.49
N ASP A 54 8.65 -0.13 -5.21
CA ASP A 54 9.75 -0.83 -4.56
C ASP A 54 9.24 -1.92 -3.62
N ALA A 55 8.10 -2.53 -3.93
CA ALA A 55 7.49 -3.56 -3.11
C ALA A 55 7.83 -4.95 -3.62
N SER A 56 7.96 -5.89 -2.69
CA SER A 56 8.14 -7.31 -2.97
C SER A 56 6.99 -8.10 -2.34
N LEU A 57 6.56 -9.16 -3.02
CA LEU A 57 5.51 -10.05 -2.51
C LEU A 57 6.10 -11.32 -1.86
N ALA A 58 7.38 -11.37 -1.73
CA ALA A 58 8.04 -12.53 -1.10
C ALA A 58 7.65 -12.66 0.38
#